data_ce26805ec4e976aa593210d28712abe4
#
_entry.id   ce26805ec4e976aa593210d28712abe4
#
_cell.length_a   1.000
_cell.length_b   1.000
_cell.length_c   1.000
_cell.angle_alpha   90.00
_cell.angle_beta   90.00
_cell.angle_gamma   90.00
#
_symmetry.space_group_name_H-M   'P 1'
#
loop_
_entity.id
_entity.type
_entity.pdbx_description
1 polymer ?
#
loop_
_entity_poly.entity_id
_entity_poly.type
_entity_poly.pdbx_seq_one_letter_code
_entity_poly.pdbx_strand_id
1 'polypeptide(L)'
;MHTIQVITLFPNTILVTHHEHVEVWHILPGNKENETKISLSLFTKEKAITKSEKNHWDNNFNLAIDVVLEEDFPLGEDVQKGFYADPSRKLIFGKNEPGLQHFHKSINQALKEG
;
A
#
# COMPACT_ATOMS: atom_id res chain seq x y z
N MET A 1 -13.48 -16.30 -12.65
CA MET A 1 -13.21 -15.90 -11.25
C MET A 1 -12.09 -14.87 -11.29
N HIS A 2 -12.38 -13.63 -10.94
CA HIS A 2 -11.35 -12.57 -10.91
C HIS A 2 -10.70 -12.62 -9.52
N THR A 3 -9.42 -12.94 -9.49
CA THR A 3 -8.65 -12.98 -8.26
C THR A 3 -7.74 -11.76 -8.20
N ILE A 4 -7.90 -10.95 -7.17
CA ILE A 4 -6.97 -9.87 -6.84
C ILE A 4 -5.96 -10.45 -5.87
N GLN A 5 -4.67 -10.23 -6.12
CA GLN A 5 -3.61 -10.63 -5.21
C GLN A 5 -2.87 -9.37 -4.73
N VAL A 6 -2.66 -9.29 -3.43
CA VAL A 6 -1.86 -8.24 -2.81
C VAL A 6 -0.56 -8.85 -2.33
N ILE A 7 0.56 -8.36 -2.84
CA ILE A 7 1.90 -8.86 -2.56
C ILE A 7 2.72 -7.72 -1.97
N THR A 8 3.19 -7.88 -0.75
CA THR A 8 4.09 -6.93 -0.12
C THR A 8 5.53 -7.31 -0.38
N LEU A 9 6.27 -6.42 -1.01
CA LEU A 9 7.71 -6.52 -1.23
C LEU A 9 8.40 -5.61 -0.20
N PHE A 10 9.10 -6.23 0.74
CA PHE A 10 9.87 -5.50 1.74
C PHE A 10 10.95 -4.61 1.08
N PRO A 11 11.19 -3.38 1.53
CA PRO A 11 10.59 -2.78 2.74
C PRO A 11 9.31 -1.96 2.50
N ASN A 12 9.00 -1.54 1.28
CA ASN A 12 8.11 -0.40 1.06
C ASN A 12 7.30 -0.45 -0.24
N THR A 13 7.18 -1.61 -0.86
CA THR A 13 6.46 -1.75 -2.13
C THR A 13 5.30 -2.74 -1.99
N ILE A 14 4.14 -2.37 -2.50
CA ILE A 14 2.97 -3.24 -2.58
C ILE A 14 2.60 -3.40 -4.06
N LEU A 15 2.44 -4.64 -4.49
CA LEU A 15 1.89 -4.98 -5.79
C LEU A 15 0.47 -5.46 -5.61
N VAL A 16 -0.46 -4.87 -6.37
CA VAL A 16 -1.83 -5.36 -6.48
C VAL A 16 -2.05 -5.85 -7.90
N THR A 17 -2.18 -7.16 -8.06
CA THR A 17 -2.32 -7.76 -9.37
C THR A 17 -3.80 -7.98 -9.69
N HIS A 18 -4.23 -7.43 -10.81
CA HIS A 18 -5.53 -7.62 -11.40
C HIS A 18 -5.42 -8.45 -12.68
N HIS A 19 -6.54 -8.81 -13.29
CA HIS A 19 -6.55 -9.61 -14.51
C HIS A 19 -5.86 -8.90 -15.69
N GLU A 20 -6.04 -7.59 -15.81
CA GLU A 20 -5.60 -6.80 -16.97
C GLU A 20 -4.47 -5.82 -16.67
N HIS A 21 -4.21 -5.53 -15.39
CA HIS A 21 -3.21 -4.57 -14.98
C HIS A 21 -2.55 -4.94 -13.65
N VAL A 22 -1.48 -4.26 -13.33
CA VAL A 22 -0.80 -4.33 -12.04
C VAL A 22 -0.63 -2.93 -11.48
N GLU A 23 -1.03 -2.73 -10.25
CA GLU A 23 -0.74 -1.53 -9.49
C GLU A 23 0.55 -1.72 -8.69
N VAL A 24 1.41 -0.73 -8.71
CA VAL A 24 2.64 -0.69 -7.92
C VAL A 24 2.57 0.52 -7.00
N TRP A 25 2.47 0.27 -5.71
CA TRP A 25 2.44 1.27 -4.67
C TRP A 25 3.78 1.34 -3.97
N HIS A 26 4.44 2.50 -4.03
CA HIS A 26 5.65 2.78 -3.26
C HIS A 26 5.32 3.66 -2.06
N ILE A 27 5.73 3.22 -0.89
CA ILE A 27 5.50 3.89 0.38
C ILE A 27 6.84 4.42 0.87
N LEU A 28 7.04 5.72 0.79
CA LEU A 28 8.31 6.39 1.09
C LEU A 28 8.16 7.31 2.31
N PRO A 29 9.23 7.50 3.09
CA PRO A 29 9.18 8.45 4.19
C PRO A 29 8.95 9.87 3.67
N GLY A 30 8.18 10.64 4.41
CA GLY A 30 8.00 12.07 4.22
C GLY A 30 9.16 12.87 4.81
N ASN A 31 8.93 14.16 5.01
CA ASN A 31 9.92 15.05 5.62
C ASN A 31 9.93 14.99 7.16
N LYS A 32 8.89 14.42 7.75
CA LYS A 32 8.71 14.25 9.19
C LYS A 32 8.31 12.80 9.49
N GLU A 33 8.49 12.39 10.74
CA GLU A 33 8.17 11.03 11.21
C GLU A 33 6.72 10.60 10.98
N ASN A 34 5.80 11.55 10.94
CA ASN A 34 4.37 11.34 10.74
C ASN A 34 3.91 11.64 9.30
N GLU A 35 4.84 11.77 8.38
CA GLU A 35 4.53 12.01 6.97
C GLU A 35 4.97 10.83 6.12
N THR A 36 4.10 10.40 5.23
CA THR A 36 4.37 9.35 4.26
C THR A 36 4.08 9.86 2.86
N LYS A 37 4.99 9.61 1.94
CA LYS A 37 4.79 9.86 0.50
C LYS A 37 4.42 8.55 -0.17
N ILE A 38 3.31 8.53 -0.88
CA ILE A 38 2.86 7.36 -1.60
C ILE A 38 2.81 7.69 -3.08
N SER A 39 3.38 6.82 -3.90
CA SER A 39 3.25 6.89 -5.34
C SER A 39 2.59 5.64 -5.88
N LEU A 40 1.64 5.81 -6.78
CA LEU A 40 0.99 4.75 -7.52
C LEU A 40 1.45 4.77 -8.97
N SER A 41 1.77 3.59 -9.49
CA SER A 41 1.97 3.35 -10.92
C SER A 41 1.07 2.21 -11.37
N LEU A 42 0.37 2.41 -12.48
CA LEU A 42 -0.49 1.39 -13.07
C LEU A 42 0.16 0.88 -14.36
N PHE A 43 0.39 -0.43 -14.41
CA PHE A 43 1.01 -1.11 -15.55
C PHE A 43 -0.03 -1.99 -16.27
N THR A 44 -0.18 -1.78 -17.55
CA THR A 44 -1.08 -2.54 -18.42
C THR A 44 -0.30 -3.48 -19.33
N LYS A 45 -0.92 -4.56 -19.81
CA LYS A 45 -0.29 -5.51 -20.72
C LYS A 45 0.09 -4.85 -22.06
N GLU A 46 -0.76 -3.95 -22.52
CA GLU A 46 -0.59 -3.27 -23.80
C GLU A 46 -0.72 -1.75 -23.62
N LYS A 47 -0.06 -1.01 -24.50
CA LYS A 47 -0.13 0.44 -24.48
C LYS A 47 -1.51 0.91 -24.97
N ALA A 48 -2.16 1.76 -24.21
CA ALA A 48 -3.39 2.42 -24.64
C ALA A 48 -3.10 3.38 -25.81
N ILE A 49 -3.69 3.12 -26.97
CA ILE A 49 -3.51 3.90 -28.20
C ILE A 49 -4.70 4.83 -28.41
N THR A 50 -5.91 4.29 -28.30
CA THR A 50 -7.14 5.05 -28.54
C THR A 50 -7.51 5.92 -27.33
N LYS A 51 -8.32 6.94 -27.59
CA LYS A 51 -8.87 7.80 -26.53
C LYS A 51 -9.73 7.00 -25.54
N SER A 52 -10.47 6.02 -26.03
CA SER A 52 -11.31 5.16 -25.19
C SER A 52 -10.48 4.32 -24.22
N GLU A 53 -9.40 3.69 -24.70
CA GLU A 53 -8.49 2.91 -23.88
C GLU A 53 -7.79 3.76 -22.83
N LYS A 54 -7.33 4.97 -23.20
CA LYS A 54 -6.74 5.91 -22.26
C LYS A 54 -7.73 6.29 -21.16
N ASN A 55 -8.94 6.68 -21.53
CA ASN A 55 -9.99 7.02 -20.56
C ASN A 55 -10.31 5.83 -19.62
N HIS A 56 -10.31 4.60 -20.15
CA HIS A 56 -10.52 3.41 -19.33
C HIS A 56 -9.46 3.27 -18.24
N TRP A 57 -8.19 3.42 -18.60
CA TRP A 57 -7.09 3.30 -17.64
C TRP A 57 -6.99 4.50 -16.69
N ASP A 58 -7.28 5.70 -17.16
CA ASP A 58 -7.36 6.90 -16.29
C ASP A 58 -8.47 6.72 -15.24
N ASN A 59 -9.62 6.18 -15.62
CA ASN A 59 -10.69 5.89 -14.67
C ASN A 59 -10.30 4.81 -13.66
N ASN A 60 -9.63 3.73 -14.07
CA ASN A 60 -9.15 2.70 -13.16
C ASN A 60 -8.10 3.27 -12.19
N PHE A 61 -7.18 4.08 -12.69
CA PHE A 61 -6.17 4.75 -11.87
C PHE A 61 -6.79 5.67 -10.81
N ASN A 62 -7.74 6.50 -11.23
CA ASN A 62 -8.45 7.40 -10.32
C ASN A 62 -9.27 6.62 -9.28
N LEU A 63 -9.97 5.55 -9.70
CA LEU A 63 -10.71 4.70 -8.77
C LEU A 63 -9.81 4.08 -7.71
N ALA A 64 -8.62 3.58 -8.08
CA ALA A 64 -7.66 3.01 -7.12
C ALA A 64 -7.20 4.06 -6.10
N ILE A 65 -6.96 5.30 -6.54
CA ILE A 65 -6.60 6.41 -5.65
C ILE A 65 -7.77 6.78 -4.73
N ASP A 66 -8.96 6.96 -5.29
CA ASP A 66 -10.14 7.41 -4.54
C ASP A 66 -10.49 6.44 -3.41
N VAL A 67 -10.44 5.13 -3.66
CA VAL A 67 -10.72 4.11 -2.64
C VAL A 67 -9.76 4.22 -1.45
N VAL A 68 -8.45 4.31 -1.68
CA VAL A 68 -7.48 4.39 -0.58
C VAL A 68 -7.50 5.74 0.13
N LEU A 69 -7.82 6.83 -0.58
CA LEU A 69 -7.98 8.17 0.01
C LEU A 69 -9.19 8.24 0.94
N GLU A 70 -10.27 7.54 0.60
CA GLU A 70 -11.51 7.59 1.38
C GLU A 70 -11.52 6.56 2.52
N GLU A 71 -10.82 5.43 2.38
CA GLU A 71 -10.89 4.32 3.33
C GLU A 71 -9.57 4.11 4.09
N ASP A 72 -8.48 3.74 3.38
CA ASP A 72 -7.26 3.25 4.02
C ASP A 72 -6.43 4.36 4.66
N PHE A 73 -6.30 5.51 4.00
CA PHE A 73 -5.45 6.58 4.51
C PHE A 73 -6.02 7.24 5.76
N PRO A 74 -7.31 7.57 5.86
CA PRO A 74 -7.90 8.05 7.10
C PRO A 74 -7.73 7.07 8.27
N LEU A 75 -7.87 5.77 8.00
CA LEU A 75 -7.63 4.75 9.01
C LEU A 75 -6.17 4.74 9.48
N GLY A 76 -5.21 4.85 8.55
CA GLY A 76 -3.79 4.95 8.88
C GLY A 76 -3.45 6.18 9.73
N GLU A 77 -4.04 7.34 9.41
CA GLU A 77 -3.91 8.56 10.19
C GLU A 77 -4.46 8.42 11.61
N ASP A 78 -5.60 7.76 11.77
CA ASP A 78 -6.21 7.53 13.08
C ASP A 78 -5.39 6.53 13.92
N VAL A 79 -4.79 5.52 13.31
CA VAL A 79 -3.83 4.64 13.97
C VAL A 79 -2.62 5.44 14.47
N GLN A 80 -2.08 6.35 13.65
CA GLN A 80 -0.95 7.22 14.05
C GLN A 80 -1.31 8.13 15.22
N LYS A 81 -2.49 8.74 15.22
CA LYS A 81 -3.00 9.53 16.36
C LYS A 81 -3.09 8.69 17.63
N GLY A 82 -3.51 7.43 17.51
CA GLY A 82 -3.56 6.48 18.63
C GLY A 82 -2.19 6.21 19.25
N PHE A 83 -1.12 6.11 18.45
CA PHE A 83 0.26 5.98 18.96
C PHE A 83 0.77 7.23 19.65
N TYR A 84 0.39 8.41 19.19
CA TYR A 84 0.73 9.66 19.88
C TYR A 84 0.02 9.79 21.24
N ALA A 85 -1.22 9.32 21.33
CA ALA A 85 -1.99 9.34 22.58
C ALA A 85 -1.44 8.36 23.63
N ASP A 86 -0.93 7.20 23.19
CA ASP A 86 -0.31 6.18 24.05
C ASP A 86 0.89 5.54 23.36
N PRO A 87 2.10 6.10 23.58
CA PRO A 87 3.34 5.55 22.99
C PRO A 87 3.70 4.13 23.50
N SER A 88 3.10 3.69 24.62
CA SER A 88 3.31 2.34 25.14
C SER A 88 2.46 1.27 24.49
N ARG A 89 1.51 1.68 23.64
CA ARG A 89 0.57 0.79 22.96
C ARG A 89 1.30 -0.24 22.09
N LYS A 90 0.91 -1.49 22.24
CA LYS A 90 1.42 -2.59 21.42
C LYS A 90 0.44 -2.94 20.32
N LEU A 91 0.96 -3.22 19.13
CA LEU A 91 0.18 -3.83 18.05
C LEU A 91 -0.05 -5.31 18.38
N ILE A 92 -1.29 -5.73 18.22
CA ILE A 92 -1.68 -7.14 18.39
C ILE A 92 -2.07 -7.66 17.00
N PHE A 93 -1.32 -8.67 16.53
CA PHE A 93 -1.61 -9.36 15.27
C PHE A 93 -2.40 -10.62 15.51
N GLY A 94 -3.40 -10.87 14.68
CA GLY A 94 -4.14 -12.12 14.68
C GLY A 94 -3.25 -13.32 14.31
N LYS A 95 -3.60 -14.51 14.78
CA LYS A 95 -2.90 -15.75 14.41
C LYS A 95 -3.02 -16.07 12.92
N ASN A 96 -4.05 -15.56 12.27
CA ASN A 96 -4.35 -15.70 10.83
C ASN A 96 -3.71 -14.63 9.96
N GLU A 97 -2.80 -13.80 10.51
CA GLU A 97 -2.12 -12.71 9.81
C GLU A 97 -0.59 -12.96 9.70
N PRO A 98 -0.15 -14.09 9.11
CA PRO A 98 1.28 -14.43 9.05
C PRO A 98 2.09 -13.44 8.20
N GLY A 99 1.48 -12.79 7.21
CA GLY A 99 2.11 -11.76 6.39
C GLY A 99 2.53 -10.54 7.20
N LEU A 100 1.65 -10.02 8.06
CA LEU A 100 1.96 -8.92 8.96
C LEU A 100 3.06 -9.29 9.95
N GLN A 101 2.98 -10.48 10.54
CA GLN A 101 4.00 -10.98 11.46
C GLN A 101 5.37 -11.09 10.77
N HIS A 102 5.41 -11.59 9.52
CA HIS A 102 6.62 -11.70 8.73
C HIS A 102 7.20 -10.32 8.41
N PHE A 103 6.38 -9.38 7.99
CA PHE A 103 6.79 -8.00 7.68
C PHE A 103 7.44 -7.33 8.89
N HIS A 104 6.81 -7.39 10.06
CA HIS A 104 7.37 -6.81 11.29
C HIS A 104 8.64 -7.51 11.77
N LYS A 105 8.78 -8.82 11.58
CA LYS A 105 10.05 -9.53 11.83
C LYS A 105 11.16 -9.02 10.92
N SER A 106 10.87 -8.80 9.65
CA SER A 106 11.84 -8.26 8.67
C SER A 106 12.29 -6.85 9.03
N ILE A 107 11.38 -5.98 9.48
CA ILE A 107 11.72 -4.64 10.00
C ILE A 107 12.66 -4.76 11.21
N ASN A 108 12.30 -5.58 12.19
CA ASN A 108 13.10 -5.75 13.40
C ASN A 108 14.49 -6.33 13.11
N GLN A 109 14.62 -7.19 12.11
CA GLN A 109 15.91 -7.71 11.67
C GLN A 109 16.74 -6.61 11.00
N ALA A 110 16.17 -5.86 10.06
CA ALA A 110 16.86 -4.77 9.37
C ALA A 110 17.37 -3.70 10.35
N LEU A 111 16.58 -3.36 11.39
CA LEU A 111 16.98 -2.41 12.42
C LEU A 111 18.13 -2.90 13.33
N LYS A 112 18.38 -4.22 13.40
CA LYS A 112 19.49 -4.78 14.18
C LYS A 112 20.77 -4.89 13.37
N GLU A 113 20.66 -4.96 12.05
CA GLU A 113 21.78 -5.12 11.13
C GLU A 113 22.34 -3.76 10.63
N GLY A 114 21.61 -2.68 10.85
CA GLY A 114 22.03 -1.31 10.52
C GLY A 114 22.54 -0.57 11.72
#